data_2c1788f3870743a41b4fe9c52201984c
#
_entry.id   2c1788f3870743a41b4fe9c52201984c
#
_cell.length_a   1.000
_cell.length_b   1.000
_cell.length_c   1.000
_cell.angle_alpha   90.00
_cell.angle_beta   90.00
_cell.angle_gamma   90.00
#
_symmetry.space_group_name_H-M   'P 1'
#
loop_
_entity.id
_entity.type
_entity.pdbx_description
1 polymer ?
#
loop_
_entity_poly.entity_id
_entity_poly.type
_entity_poly.pdbx_seq_one_letter_code
_entity_poly.pdbx_strand_id
1 'polypeptide(L)'
;MPRISVLMGVYNCAPTLPEALDSLFSQTYQDFKIILCDDGSTDNSYEIAKSYQAKHSCITLIRNDRNRGLNFTLNHCLKYADTEYCARMDGDDISLPGRFEKEIRFLDEHPEFAIVSCPMIYFDEDGEFGRGKGGYEPTKMAFIKGTPFCHAPCMVRTEAYRKVGGYTESPKLLRVEDYHLWMKMFAAGYRGYNLEECLYAMRDDRNACKRRKWRGRVNSSFAMRLACKTLDLPLWAYFYTMLPIIKYFIPDSLYSYLHRKKINQ
;
A
#
# COMPACT_ATOMS: atom_id res chain seq x y z
N MET A 1 2.01 6.35 -25.12
CA MET A 1 2.55 6.76 -23.78
C MET A 1 2.00 5.81 -22.77
N PRO A 2 2.78 5.39 -21.76
CA PRO A 2 2.29 4.44 -20.76
C PRO A 2 1.06 4.99 -20.03
N ARG A 3 0.12 4.09 -19.70
CA ARG A 3 -1.10 4.47 -18.96
C ARG A 3 -0.93 4.33 -17.45
N ILE A 4 0.09 3.59 -16.98
CA ILE A 4 0.32 3.31 -15.55
C ILE A 4 1.70 3.84 -15.14
N SER A 5 1.77 4.60 -14.04
CA SER A 5 3.00 4.88 -13.29
C SER A 5 3.03 3.98 -12.06
N VAL A 6 3.97 3.06 -11.99
CA VAL A 6 4.19 2.23 -10.80
C VAL A 6 5.01 3.03 -9.79
N LEU A 7 4.43 3.33 -8.63
CA LEU A 7 5.08 4.05 -7.53
C LEU A 7 5.76 3.05 -6.60
N MET A 8 7.07 3.00 -6.60
CA MET A 8 7.86 2.03 -5.84
C MET A 8 8.88 2.74 -4.93
N GLY A 9 8.58 2.79 -3.64
CA GLY A 9 9.50 3.29 -2.61
C GLY A 9 10.26 2.12 -2.00
N VAL A 10 11.60 2.17 -1.98
CA VAL A 10 12.45 1.09 -1.45
C VAL A 10 13.42 1.61 -0.39
N TYR A 11 13.64 0.78 0.64
CA TYR A 11 14.62 1.03 1.69
C TYR A 11 15.14 -0.27 2.27
N ASN A 12 16.43 -0.56 2.08
CA ASN A 12 17.12 -1.76 2.59
C ASN A 12 16.37 -3.06 2.24
N CYS A 13 16.08 -3.27 0.96
CA CYS A 13 15.39 -4.45 0.44
C CYS A 13 16.23 -5.21 -0.62
N ALA A 14 17.55 -5.09 -0.58
CA ALA A 14 18.45 -5.73 -1.56
C ALA A 14 18.17 -7.23 -1.79
N PRO A 15 17.83 -8.06 -0.78
CA PRO A 15 17.56 -9.48 -0.99
C PRO A 15 16.28 -9.75 -1.81
N THR A 16 15.28 -8.88 -1.76
CA THR A 16 13.93 -9.10 -2.33
C THR A 16 13.66 -8.25 -3.57
N LEU A 17 14.37 -7.14 -3.72
CA LEU A 17 14.15 -6.18 -4.80
C LEU A 17 14.22 -6.79 -6.21
N PRO A 18 15.14 -7.73 -6.53
CA PRO A 18 15.15 -8.38 -7.84
C PRO A 18 13.84 -9.11 -8.13
N GLU A 19 13.35 -9.93 -7.19
CA GLU A 19 12.10 -10.68 -7.34
C GLU A 19 10.90 -9.73 -7.51
N ALA A 20 10.85 -8.64 -6.75
CA ALA A 20 9.80 -7.63 -6.86
C ALA A 20 9.81 -6.96 -8.25
N LEU A 21 10.97 -6.57 -8.78
CA LEU A 21 11.09 -5.97 -10.10
C LEU A 21 10.77 -6.97 -11.22
N ASP A 22 11.26 -8.21 -11.13
CA ASP A 22 10.98 -9.26 -12.11
C ASP A 22 9.48 -9.56 -12.17
N SER A 23 8.77 -9.49 -11.05
CA SER A 23 7.31 -9.66 -10.99
C SER A 23 6.56 -8.55 -11.75
N LEU A 24 7.09 -7.33 -11.80
CA LEU A 24 6.54 -6.25 -12.61
C LEU A 24 6.77 -6.51 -14.11
N PHE A 25 7.94 -6.98 -14.50
CA PHE A 25 8.21 -7.32 -15.90
C PHE A 25 7.47 -8.57 -16.39
N SER A 26 6.95 -9.40 -15.50
CA SER A 26 6.09 -10.55 -15.82
C SER A 26 4.61 -10.20 -15.98
N GLN A 27 4.21 -8.94 -15.84
CA GLN A 27 2.81 -8.52 -16.02
C GLN A 27 2.34 -8.80 -17.45
N THR A 28 1.07 -9.21 -17.60
CA THR A 28 0.44 -9.38 -18.93
C THR A 28 0.21 -8.04 -19.63
N TYR A 29 -0.02 -6.98 -18.86
CA TYR A 29 -0.14 -5.60 -19.34
C TYR A 29 1.21 -4.89 -19.26
N GLN A 30 1.78 -4.50 -20.41
CA GLN A 30 3.14 -3.98 -20.52
C GLN A 30 3.24 -2.45 -20.70
N ASP A 31 2.12 -1.74 -20.85
CA ASP A 31 2.11 -0.29 -21.10
C ASP A 31 2.20 0.51 -19.77
N PHE A 32 3.31 0.33 -19.06
CA PHE A 32 3.60 1.00 -17.79
C PHE A 32 5.03 1.56 -17.73
N LYS A 33 5.25 2.49 -16.82
CA LYS A 33 6.57 2.92 -16.37
C LYS A 33 6.71 2.73 -14.86
N ILE A 34 7.95 2.57 -14.39
CA ILE A 34 8.27 2.42 -12.97
C ILE A 34 8.98 3.68 -12.49
N ILE A 35 8.44 4.30 -11.43
CA ILE A 35 9.10 5.38 -10.72
C ILE A 35 9.60 4.79 -9.41
N LEU A 36 10.88 4.41 -9.38
CA LEU A 36 11.53 3.76 -8.25
C LEU A 36 12.32 4.81 -7.47
N CYS A 37 11.96 4.98 -6.20
CA CYS A 37 12.64 5.90 -5.29
C CYS A 37 13.36 5.14 -4.19
N ASP A 38 14.69 5.18 -4.19
CA ASP A 38 15.50 4.69 -3.08
C ASP A 38 15.47 5.71 -1.93
N ASP A 39 14.97 5.29 -0.77
CA ASP A 39 14.83 6.15 0.42
C ASP A 39 16.12 6.21 1.26
N GLY A 40 17.27 6.38 0.58
CA GLY A 40 18.57 6.47 1.24
C GLY A 40 19.03 5.13 1.82
N SER A 41 18.88 4.03 1.08
CA SER A 41 19.34 2.71 1.49
C SER A 41 20.85 2.68 1.81
N THR A 42 21.20 1.84 2.77
CA THR A 42 22.59 1.59 3.23
C THR A 42 23.11 0.23 2.78
N ASP A 43 22.24 -0.60 2.21
CA ASP A 43 22.58 -1.87 1.55
C ASP A 43 22.72 -1.71 0.02
N ASN A 44 22.78 -2.81 -0.71
CA ASN A 44 22.92 -2.81 -2.17
C ASN A 44 21.63 -2.49 -2.95
N SER A 45 20.53 -2.07 -2.29
CA SER A 45 19.24 -1.79 -2.96
C SER A 45 19.37 -0.79 -4.09
N TYR A 46 20.10 0.31 -3.88
CA TYR A 46 20.30 1.33 -4.90
C TYR A 46 21.06 0.82 -6.13
N GLU A 47 22.14 0.04 -5.91
CA GLU A 47 22.94 -0.51 -7.01
C GLU A 47 22.15 -1.56 -7.82
N ILE A 48 21.32 -2.36 -7.16
CA ILE A 48 20.38 -3.27 -7.83
C ILE A 48 19.38 -2.47 -8.68
N ALA A 49 18.72 -1.46 -8.12
CA ALA A 49 17.79 -0.61 -8.85
C ALA A 49 18.45 0.04 -10.07
N LYS A 50 19.68 0.53 -9.95
CA LYS A 50 20.47 1.12 -11.03
C LYS A 50 20.79 0.11 -12.13
N SER A 51 21.09 -1.15 -11.76
CA SER A 51 21.32 -2.22 -12.73
C SER A 51 20.08 -2.56 -13.55
N TYR A 52 18.90 -2.52 -12.93
CA TYR A 52 17.62 -2.69 -13.63
C TYR A 52 17.30 -1.50 -14.53
N GLN A 53 17.51 -0.27 -14.06
CA GLN A 53 17.33 0.93 -14.90
C GLN A 53 18.20 0.88 -16.16
N ALA A 54 19.42 0.38 -16.06
CA ALA A 54 20.31 0.25 -17.22
C ALA A 54 19.80 -0.73 -18.29
N LYS A 55 18.99 -1.72 -17.87
CA LYS A 55 18.39 -2.73 -18.77
C LYS A 55 16.99 -2.36 -19.25
N HIS A 56 16.27 -1.54 -18.51
CA HIS A 56 14.85 -1.24 -18.75
C HIS A 56 14.61 0.27 -18.78
N SER A 57 14.43 0.83 -19.95
CA SER A 57 14.21 2.28 -20.17
C SER A 57 12.91 2.81 -19.56
N CYS A 58 11.98 1.95 -19.19
CA CYS A 58 10.74 2.32 -18.50
C CYS A 58 10.94 2.64 -17.00
N ILE A 59 12.15 2.46 -16.44
CA ILE A 59 12.44 2.78 -15.04
C ILE A 59 13.00 4.20 -14.94
N THR A 60 12.36 5.03 -14.13
CA THR A 60 12.89 6.31 -13.63
C THR A 60 13.37 6.06 -12.20
N LEU A 61 14.69 6.03 -11.99
CA LEU A 61 15.30 5.88 -10.67
C LEU A 61 15.59 7.25 -10.06
N ILE A 62 15.06 7.48 -8.86
CA ILE A 62 15.33 8.66 -8.03
C ILE A 62 15.81 8.22 -6.64
N ARG A 63 16.46 9.13 -5.91
CA ARG A 63 17.02 8.82 -4.60
C ARG A 63 16.79 9.96 -3.61
N ASN A 64 16.44 9.63 -2.38
CA ASN A 64 16.42 10.57 -1.27
C ASN A 64 17.82 10.67 -0.63
N ASP A 65 18.12 11.80 -0.02
CA ASP A 65 19.40 12.07 0.67
C ASP A 65 19.62 11.14 1.88
N ARG A 66 18.53 10.69 2.49
CA ARG A 66 18.47 9.78 3.63
C ARG A 66 17.09 9.16 3.74
N ASN A 67 16.89 8.23 4.66
CA ASN A 67 15.56 7.69 4.97
C ASN A 67 14.62 8.81 5.47
N ARG A 68 13.62 9.11 4.64
CA ARG A 68 12.59 10.15 4.88
C ARG A 68 11.24 9.53 5.22
N GLY A 69 11.11 8.20 5.07
CA GLY A 69 9.88 7.44 5.29
C GLY A 69 9.00 7.32 4.05
N LEU A 70 8.12 6.30 4.06
CA LEU A 70 7.35 5.88 2.89
C LEU A 70 6.47 6.98 2.30
N ASN A 71 5.79 7.78 3.14
CA ASN A 71 4.93 8.87 2.70
C ASN A 71 5.70 9.94 1.90
N PHE A 72 6.88 10.35 2.37
CA PHE A 72 7.74 11.28 1.63
C PHE A 72 8.21 10.66 0.31
N THR A 73 8.67 9.42 0.36
CA THR A 73 9.20 8.68 -0.79
C THR A 73 8.15 8.50 -1.88
N LEU A 74 6.91 8.14 -1.51
CA LEU A 74 5.81 8.03 -2.46
C LEU A 74 5.37 9.39 -3.00
N ASN A 75 5.39 10.47 -2.20
CA ASN A 75 5.18 11.82 -2.72
C ASN A 75 6.29 12.24 -3.70
N HIS A 76 7.53 11.80 -3.46
CA HIS A 76 8.62 12.05 -4.40
C HIS A 76 8.37 11.32 -5.73
N CYS A 77 7.90 10.05 -5.69
CA CYS A 77 7.47 9.33 -6.89
C CYS A 77 6.31 10.05 -7.63
N LEU A 78 5.30 10.53 -6.89
CA LEU A 78 4.13 11.21 -7.46
C LEU A 78 4.49 12.45 -8.28
N LYS A 79 5.62 13.12 -8.03
CA LYS A 79 6.09 14.27 -8.84
C LYS A 79 6.44 13.89 -10.28
N TYR A 80 6.77 12.61 -10.50
CA TYR A 80 7.13 12.07 -11.83
C TYR A 80 5.99 11.27 -12.47
N ALA A 81 4.86 11.12 -11.76
CA ALA A 81 3.68 10.40 -12.26
C ALA A 81 2.84 11.33 -13.16
N ASP A 82 2.89 11.08 -14.48
CA ASP A 82 2.20 11.85 -15.51
C ASP A 82 1.17 11.04 -16.30
N THR A 83 0.94 9.78 -15.89
CA THR A 83 0.03 8.82 -16.50
C THR A 83 -1.37 8.91 -15.93
N GLU A 84 -2.32 8.19 -16.54
CA GLU A 84 -3.73 8.14 -16.13
C GLU A 84 -3.91 7.48 -14.76
N TYR A 85 -3.15 6.41 -14.51
CA TYR A 85 -3.21 5.60 -13.28
C TYR A 85 -1.87 5.57 -12.58
N CYS A 86 -1.91 5.49 -11.24
CA CYS A 86 -0.78 5.17 -10.39
C CYS A 86 -1.03 3.83 -9.73
N ALA A 87 -0.20 2.83 -10.01
CA ALA A 87 -0.17 1.56 -9.27
C ALA A 87 0.93 1.60 -8.21
N ARG A 88 0.70 0.97 -7.08
CA ARG A 88 1.72 0.87 -6.04
C ARG A 88 2.42 -0.49 -6.06
N MET A 89 3.67 -0.52 -5.60
CA MET A 89 4.47 -1.74 -5.41
C MET A 89 5.44 -1.57 -4.25
N ASP A 90 5.57 -2.61 -3.40
CA ASP A 90 6.62 -2.70 -2.38
C ASP A 90 7.86 -3.44 -2.91
N GLY A 91 9.03 -3.16 -2.32
CA GLY A 91 10.30 -3.74 -2.75
C GLY A 91 10.55 -5.16 -2.23
N ASP A 92 9.63 -5.73 -1.48
CA ASP A 92 9.72 -7.05 -0.86
C ASP A 92 8.55 -7.98 -1.20
N ASP A 93 7.64 -7.53 -2.06
CA ASP A 93 6.42 -8.23 -2.45
C ASP A 93 6.46 -8.71 -3.92
N ILE A 94 5.42 -9.44 -4.34
CA ILE A 94 5.27 -9.99 -5.70
C ILE A 94 3.95 -9.52 -6.30
N SER A 95 4.01 -8.89 -7.48
CA SER A 95 2.83 -8.54 -8.28
C SER A 95 2.50 -9.70 -9.23
N LEU A 96 1.33 -10.35 -9.09
CA LEU A 96 0.98 -11.49 -9.95
C LEU A 96 0.68 -11.03 -11.39
N PRO A 97 0.95 -11.85 -12.41
CA PRO A 97 1.02 -11.42 -13.82
C PRO A 97 -0.22 -10.69 -14.38
N GLY A 98 -1.43 -11.06 -13.97
CA GLY A 98 -2.67 -10.44 -14.46
C GLY A 98 -3.12 -9.19 -13.70
N ARG A 99 -2.34 -8.70 -12.73
CA ARG A 99 -2.79 -7.63 -11.84
C ARG A 99 -3.10 -6.34 -12.61
N PHE A 100 -2.14 -5.80 -13.34
CA PHE A 100 -2.33 -4.51 -14.03
C PHE A 100 -3.44 -4.56 -15.06
N GLU A 101 -3.54 -5.65 -15.81
CA GLU A 101 -4.61 -5.84 -16.80
C GLU A 101 -6.00 -5.81 -16.16
N LYS A 102 -6.19 -6.50 -15.03
CA LYS A 102 -7.48 -6.57 -14.35
C LYS A 102 -7.84 -5.27 -13.64
N GLU A 103 -6.87 -4.63 -13.00
CA GLU A 103 -7.07 -3.36 -12.30
C GLU A 103 -7.40 -2.22 -13.28
N ILE A 104 -6.66 -2.10 -14.39
CA ILE A 104 -6.90 -1.05 -15.39
C ILE A 104 -8.24 -1.27 -16.11
N ARG A 105 -8.54 -2.52 -16.50
CA ARG A 105 -9.83 -2.85 -17.11
C ARG A 105 -10.98 -2.50 -16.18
N PHE A 106 -10.89 -2.85 -14.90
CA PHE A 106 -11.91 -2.50 -13.92
C PHE A 106 -12.13 -0.99 -13.84
N LEU A 107 -11.07 -0.20 -13.73
CA LEU A 107 -11.19 1.27 -13.67
C LEU A 107 -11.72 1.86 -14.99
N ASP A 108 -11.37 1.29 -16.15
CA ASP A 108 -11.88 1.73 -17.44
C ASP A 108 -13.39 1.47 -17.59
N GLU A 109 -13.85 0.31 -17.13
CA GLU A 109 -15.27 -0.10 -17.18
C GLU A 109 -16.13 0.60 -16.10
N HIS A 110 -15.49 1.10 -15.03
CA HIS A 110 -16.16 1.70 -13.87
C HIS A 110 -15.63 3.10 -13.54
N PRO A 111 -16.01 4.13 -14.32
CA PRO A 111 -15.54 5.50 -14.13
C PRO A 111 -15.95 6.14 -12.79
N GLU A 112 -16.95 5.59 -12.11
CA GLU A 112 -17.39 6.00 -10.78
C GLU A 112 -16.39 5.65 -9.67
N PHE A 113 -15.44 4.75 -9.93
CA PHE A 113 -14.37 4.40 -9.00
C PHE A 113 -13.04 5.07 -9.35
N ALA A 114 -12.39 5.61 -8.34
CA ALA A 114 -11.05 6.20 -8.46
C ALA A 114 -9.95 5.28 -7.91
N ILE A 115 -10.33 4.28 -7.10
CA ILE A 115 -9.43 3.39 -6.39
C ILE A 115 -9.86 1.95 -6.69
N VAL A 116 -8.91 1.12 -7.10
CA VAL A 116 -9.06 -0.33 -7.11
C VAL A 116 -7.94 -0.95 -6.31
N SER A 117 -8.25 -2.00 -5.58
CA SER A 117 -7.29 -2.83 -4.86
C SER A 117 -7.70 -4.29 -4.97
N CYS A 118 -6.87 -5.19 -4.53
CA CYS A 118 -7.19 -6.61 -4.45
C CYS A 118 -6.79 -7.20 -3.10
N PRO A 119 -7.37 -8.33 -2.70
CA PRO A 119 -6.87 -9.09 -1.59
C PRO A 119 -5.47 -9.65 -1.91
N MET A 120 -4.72 -9.97 -0.86
CA MET A 120 -3.35 -10.44 -0.97
C MET A 120 -3.22 -11.90 -0.58
N ILE A 121 -2.30 -12.60 -1.21
CA ILE A 121 -1.72 -13.84 -0.72
C ILE A 121 -0.65 -13.47 0.30
N TYR A 122 -0.66 -14.09 1.45
CA TYR A 122 0.36 -13.92 2.48
C TYR A 122 1.31 -15.10 2.46
N PHE A 123 2.62 -14.83 2.35
CA PHE A 123 3.63 -15.87 2.32
C PHE A 123 4.85 -15.51 3.17
N ASP A 124 5.53 -16.53 3.67
CA ASP A 124 6.81 -16.44 4.38
C ASP A 124 7.81 -17.46 3.81
N GLU A 125 8.87 -17.74 4.55
CA GLU A 125 9.92 -18.70 4.14
C GLU A 125 9.41 -20.16 3.99
N ASP A 126 8.30 -20.50 4.66
CA ASP A 126 7.67 -21.83 4.58
C ASP A 126 6.62 -21.91 3.45
N GLY A 127 6.35 -20.81 2.75
CA GLY A 127 5.37 -20.72 1.67
C GLY A 127 4.13 -19.91 2.02
N GLU A 128 3.06 -20.13 1.26
CA GLU A 128 1.77 -19.45 1.46
C GLU A 128 1.10 -19.94 2.75
N PHE A 129 0.60 -18.98 3.56
CA PHE A 129 -0.10 -19.31 4.82
C PHE A 129 -1.47 -18.63 4.96
N GLY A 130 -1.91 -17.85 3.98
CA GLY A 130 -3.23 -17.24 4.03
C GLY A 130 -3.56 -16.37 2.82
N ARG A 131 -4.87 -16.10 2.64
CA ARG A 131 -5.40 -15.24 1.58
C ARG A 131 -6.41 -14.26 2.13
N GLY A 132 -6.36 -13.03 1.65
CA GLY A 132 -7.37 -12.02 1.91
C GLY A 132 -8.68 -12.32 1.17
N LYS A 133 -9.70 -11.50 1.43
CA LYS A 133 -11.00 -11.55 0.77
C LYS A 133 -11.32 -10.21 0.12
N GLY A 134 -11.94 -10.24 -1.02
CA GLY A 134 -12.36 -9.08 -1.80
C GLY A 134 -13.78 -9.23 -2.33
N GLY A 135 -14.08 -8.62 -3.47
CA GLY A 135 -15.39 -8.66 -4.11
C GLY A 135 -16.38 -7.66 -3.50
N TYR A 136 -15.90 -6.49 -3.01
CA TYR A 136 -16.80 -5.51 -2.38
C TYR A 136 -16.31 -4.07 -2.51
N GLU A 137 -17.28 -3.16 -2.48
CA GLU A 137 -17.03 -1.73 -2.29
C GLU A 137 -17.04 -1.40 -0.79
N PRO A 138 -15.93 -0.90 -0.22
CA PRO A 138 -15.92 -0.47 1.18
C PRO A 138 -16.64 0.86 1.35
N THR A 139 -17.46 0.96 2.38
CA THR A 139 -18.06 2.22 2.81
C THR A 139 -17.17 2.95 3.82
N LYS A 140 -17.51 4.21 4.15
CA LYS A 140 -16.83 4.95 5.22
C LYS A 140 -16.78 4.22 6.57
N MET A 141 -17.68 3.26 6.80
CA MET A 141 -17.69 2.44 8.02
C MET A 141 -16.52 1.44 8.10
N ALA A 142 -15.85 1.15 6.98
CA ALA A 142 -14.67 0.29 6.99
C ALA A 142 -13.53 0.88 7.85
N PHE A 143 -13.43 2.21 7.91
CA PHE A 143 -12.43 2.91 8.73
C PHE A 143 -12.51 2.62 10.23
N ILE A 144 -13.64 2.14 10.73
CA ILE A 144 -13.79 1.71 12.13
C ILE A 144 -13.00 0.43 12.41
N LYS A 145 -12.86 -0.45 11.42
CA LYS A 145 -12.19 -1.76 11.57
C LYS A 145 -10.75 -1.77 11.10
N GLY A 146 -10.34 -0.79 10.30
CA GLY A 146 -8.99 -0.69 9.73
C GLY A 146 -8.97 0.10 8.42
N THR A 147 -7.98 -0.18 7.57
CA THR A 147 -7.89 0.42 6.24
C THR A 147 -8.92 -0.22 5.29
N PRO A 148 -9.60 0.57 4.44
CA PRO A 148 -10.59 0.04 3.50
C PRO A 148 -9.97 -0.73 2.33
N PHE A 149 -8.70 -0.45 1.99
CA PHE A 149 -7.97 -1.07 0.88
C PHE A 149 -6.61 -1.55 1.33
N CYS A 150 -6.13 -2.65 0.76
CA CYS A 150 -4.73 -3.01 0.82
C CYS A 150 -3.92 -1.97 0.04
N HIS A 151 -2.87 -1.42 0.66
CA HIS A 151 -2.11 -0.31 0.08
C HIS A 151 -1.19 -0.76 -1.05
N ALA A 152 -0.46 -1.86 -0.82
CA ALA A 152 0.55 -2.36 -1.76
C ALA A 152 -0.04 -2.75 -3.13
N PRO A 153 -1.19 -3.44 -3.24
CA PRO A 153 -1.76 -3.79 -4.52
C PRO A 153 -2.70 -2.74 -5.12
N CYS A 154 -2.76 -1.51 -4.61
CA CYS A 154 -3.74 -0.56 -5.15
C CYS A 154 -3.31 0.06 -6.49
N MET A 155 -4.30 0.31 -7.35
CA MET A 155 -4.22 1.22 -8.49
C MET A 155 -5.23 2.34 -8.32
N VAL A 156 -4.82 3.57 -8.59
CA VAL A 156 -5.61 4.79 -8.31
C VAL A 156 -5.52 5.73 -9.50
N ARG A 157 -6.62 6.40 -9.86
CA ARG A 157 -6.57 7.50 -10.82
C ARG A 157 -5.61 8.59 -10.33
N THR A 158 -4.66 8.97 -11.16
CA THR A 158 -3.63 9.96 -10.78
C THR A 158 -4.22 11.29 -10.34
N GLU A 159 -5.35 11.68 -10.93
CA GLU A 159 -6.08 12.88 -10.55
C GLU A 159 -6.56 12.86 -9.08
N ALA A 160 -6.95 11.68 -8.56
CA ALA A 160 -7.37 11.54 -7.16
C ALA A 160 -6.22 11.81 -6.19
N TYR A 161 -5.00 11.35 -6.51
CA TYR A 161 -3.80 11.73 -5.75
C TYR A 161 -3.58 13.24 -5.77
N ARG A 162 -3.65 13.86 -6.97
CA ARG A 162 -3.46 15.32 -7.14
C ARG A 162 -4.49 16.12 -6.35
N LYS A 163 -5.76 15.72 -6.45
CA LYS A 163 -6.88 16.40 -5.77
C LYS A 163 -6.73 16.45 -4.26
N VAL A 164 -6.24 15.35 -3.65
CA VAL A 164 -6.06 15.29 -2.19
C VAL A 164 -4.65 15.70 -1.73
N GLY A 165 -3.75 16.09 -2.65
CA GLY A 165 -2.39 16.52 -2.33
C GLY A 165 -1.48 15.39 -1.87
N GLY A 166 -1.64 14.17 -2.42
CA GLY A 166 -0.79 13.01 -2.14
C GLY A 166 -0.84 12.54 -0.67
N TYR A 167 0.26 11.97 -0.20
CA TYR A 167 0.41 11.51 1.19
C TYR A 167 0.71 12.66 2.14
N THR A 168 0.17 12.63 3.34
CA THR A 168 0.47 13.66 4.34
C THR A 168 1.76 13.31 5.10
N GLU A 169 2.74 14.21 5.03
CA GLU A 169 4.03 14.06 5.70
C GLU A 169 3.92 14.55 7.14
N SER A 170 3.67 13.63 8.07
CA SER A 170 3.57 13.93 9.50
C SER A 170 4.08 12.78 10.36
N PRO A 171 4.86 13.06 11.41
CA PRO A 171 5.29 12.04 12.37
C PRO A 171 4.14 11.31 13.07
N LYS A 172 2.96 11.94 13.14
CA LYS A 172 1.73 11.35 13.71
C LYS A 172 1.02 10.39 12.76
N LEU A 173 1.44 10.34 11.49
CA LEU A 173 0.85 9.50 10.45
C LEU A 173 1.80 8.42 9.93
N LEU A 174 2.97 8.26 10.54
CA LEU A 174 3.89 7.18 10.21
C LEU A 174 3.23 5.81 10.50
N ARG A 175 3.28 4.91 9.53
CA ARG A 175 2.67 3.57 9.49
C ARG A 175 1.15 3.55 9.48
N VAL A 176 0.52 4.66 9.13
CA VAL A 176 -0.92 4.83 8.85
C VAL A 176 -1.12 5.84 7.72
N GLU A 177 -0.11 6.03 6.89
CA GLU A 177 -0.10 6.92 5.74
C GLU A 177 -1.16 6.55 4.71
N ASP A 178 -1.36 5.27 4.47
CA ASP A 178 -2.38 4.70 3.61
C ASP A 178 -3.79 4.96 4.15
N TYR A 179 -4.02 4.66 5.41
CA TYR A 179 -5.29 4.91 6.08
C TYR A 179 -5.70 6.39 5.98
N HIS A 180 -4.73 7.30 6.21
CA HIS A 180 -4.98 8.73 6.11
C HIS A 180 -5.23 9.19 4.66
N LEU A 181 -4.52 8.61 3.69
CA LEU A 181 -4.74 8.88 2.27
C LEU A 181 -6.15 8.50 1.85
N TRP A 182 -6.57 7.28 2.18
CA TRP A 182 -7.92 6.80 1.87
C TRP A 182 -8.99 7.65 2.53
N MET A 183 -8.77 8.07 3.78
CA MET A 183 -9.67 9.01 4.46
C MET A 183 -9.83 10.33 3.68
N LYS A 184 -8.73 10.92 3.19
CA LYS A 184 -8.81 12.14 2.37
C LYS A 184 -9.57 11.92 1.07
N MET A 185 -9.32 10.78 0.40
CA MET A 185 -10.02 10.44 -0.84
C MET A 185 -11.52 10.26 -0.61
N PHE A 186 -11.93 9.54 0.45
CA PHE A 186 -13.34 9.40 0.81
C PHE A 186 -14.00 10.74 1.18
N ALA A 187 -13.30 11.60 1.90
CA ALA A 187 -13.76 12.94 2.23
C ALA A 187 -13.92 13.84 0.99
N ALA A 188 -13.13 13.59 -0.07
CA ALA A 188 -13.25 14.24 -1.36
C ALA A 188 -14.34 13.63 -2.27
N GLY A 189 -15.06 12.61 -1.80
CA GLY A 189 -16.14 11.95 -2.54
C GLY A 189 -15.69 10.80 -3.45
N TYR A 190 -14.42 10.41 -3.43
CA TYR A 190 -13.94 9.30 -4.21
C TYR A 190 -14.38 7.95 -3.63
N ARG A 191 -14.72 7.04 -4.52
CA ARG A 191 -15.10 5.65 -4.24
C ARG A 191 -14.00 4.69 -4.70
N GLY A 192 -14.00 3.48 -4.18
CA GLY A 192 -13.09 2.44 -4.62
C GLY A 192 -13.67 1.05 -4.42
N TYR A 193 -13.02 0.05 -5.02
CA TYR A 193 -13.47 -1.34 -5.01
C TYR A 193 -12.30 -2.29 -4.69
N ASN A 194 -12.58 -3.34 -3.95
CA ASN A 194 -11.66 -4.45 -3.75
C ASN A 194 -12.07 -5.59 -4.69
N LEU A 195 -11.22 -5.92 -5.67
CA LEU A 195 -11.45 -7.07 -6.56
C LEU A 195 -11.58 -8.36 -5.75
N GLU A 196 -12.23 -9.35 -6.32
CA GLU A 196 -12.40 -10.65 -5.66
C GLU A 196 -11.11 -11.49 -5.64
N GLU A 197 -10.33 -11.39 -6.72
CA GLU A 197 -9.16 -12.22 -6.96
C GLU A 197 -7.91 -11.68 -6.26
N CYS A 198 -7.11 -12.58 -5.68
CA CYS A 198 -5.79 -12.23 -5.17
C CYS A 198 -4.82 -12.04 -6.34
N LEU A 199 -4.36 -10.82 -6.56
CA LEU A 199 -3.45 -10.44 -7.64
C LEU A 199 -2.09 -9.95 -7.14
N TYR A 200 -1.82 -10.15 -5.86
CA TYR A 200 -0.62 -9.67 -5.17
C TYR A 200 -0.22 -10.63 -4.05
N ALA A 201 1.06 -10.91 -3.92
CA ALA A 201 1.57 -11.69 -2.81
C ALA A 201 2.45 -10.82 -1.91
N MET A 202 2.05 -10.70 -0.65
CA MET A 202 2.73 -9.93 0.38
C MET A 202 3.63 -10.84 1.21
N ARG A 203 4.90 -10.47 1.30
CA ARG A 203 5.85 -11.12 2.18
C ARG A 203 5.63 -10.66 3.63
N ASP A 204 5.05 -11.51 4.44
CA ASP A 204 4.79 -11.23 5.86
C ASP A 204 5.72 -12.07 6.72
N ASP A 205 6.90 -11.55 7.04
CA ASP A 205 7.86 -12.24 7.88
C ASP A 205 7.30 -12.46 9.31
N ARG A 206 7.69 -13.58 9.93
CA ARG A 206 7.25 -13.96 11.29
C ARG A 206 7.58 -12.92 12.36
N ASN A 207 8.46 -11.95 12.05
CA ASN A 207 8.88 -10.87 12.95
C ASN A 207 8.09 -9.58 12.74
N ALA A 208 7.18 -9.51 11.76
CA ALA A 208 6.38 -8.32 11.49
C ALA A 208 5.61 -7.83 12.73
N CYS A 209 5.14 -8.76 13.57
CA CYS A 209 4.45 -8.43 14.83
C CYS A 209 5.36 -7.73 15.83
N LYS A 210 6.65 -8.09 15.92
CA LYS A 210 7.64 -7.48 16.84
C LYS A 210 7.98 -6.04 16.47
N ARG A 211 7.75 -5.62 15.22
CA ARG A 211 7.98 -4.24 14.75
C ARG A 211 6.88 -3.25 15.14
N ARG A 212 5.80 -3.71 15.77
CA ARG A 212 4.65 -2.89 16.17
C ARG A 212 4.91 -2.13 17.47
N LYS A 213 5.64 -1.02 17.38
CA LYS A 213 6.01 -0.15 18.51
C LYS A 213 4.80 0.65 19.04
N TRP A 214 4.84 1.04 20.32
CA TRP A 214 3.87 1.93 20.97
C TRP A 214 3.46 3.13 20.11
N ARG A 215 4.44 3.83 19.54
CA ARG A 215 4.19 5.00 18.69
C ARG A 215 3.25 4.68 17.51
N GLY A 216 3.41 3.53 16.86
CA GLY A 216 2.51 3.11 15.77
C GLY A 216 1.07 2.91 16.24
N ARG A 217 0.87 2.39 17.47
CA ARG A 217 -0.47 2.22 18.05
C ARG A 217 -1.13 3.58 18.36
N VAL A 218 -0.36 4.52 18.88
CA VAL A 218 -0.82 5.90 19.12
C VAL A 218 -1.17 6.58 17.79
N ASN A 219 -0.34 6.44 16.77
CA ASN A 219 -0.61 6.98 15.43
C ASN A 219 -1.90 6.37 14.83
N SER A 220 -2.10 5.06 14.98
CA SER A 220 -3.34 4.40 14.52
C SER A 220 -4.57 4.95 15.24
N SER A 221 -4.52 5.10 16.56
CA SER A 221 -5.60 5.71 17.35
C SER A 221 -5.89 7.14 16.90
N PHE A 222 -4.83 7.93 16.67
CA PHE A 222 -4.95 9.30 16.18
C PHE A 222 -5.60 9.36 14.79
N ALA A 223 -5.13 8.54 13.84
CA ALA A 223 -5.68 8.48 12.49
C ALA A 223 -7.15 8.05 12.48
N MET A 224 -7.53 7.06 13.32
CA MET A 224 -8.93 6.63 13.48
C MET A 224 -9.82 7.76 14.03
N ARG A 225 -9.36 8.51 15.02
CA ARG A 225 -10.12 9.68 15.54
C ARG A 225 -10.29 10.75 14.48
N LEU A 226 -9.24 10.99 13.69
CA LEU A 226 -9.31 11.93 12.57
C LEU A 226 -10.33 11.47 11.53
N ALA A 227 -10.35 10.18 11.19
CA ALA A 227 -11.33 9.61 10.27
C ALA A 227 -12.78 9.72 10.81
N CYS A 228 -12.99 9.44 12.10
CA CYS A 228 -14.31 9.61 12.72
C CYS A 228 -14.83 11.04 12.53
N LYS A 229 -13.96 12.04 12.74
CA LYS A 229 -14.32 13.46 12.58
C LYS A 229 -14.52 13.84 11.10
N THR A 230 -13.57 13.46 10.22
CA THR A 230 -13.53 13.93 8.83
C THR A 230 -14.62 13.28 7.97
N LEU A 231 -14.95 12.02 8.24
CA LEU A 231 -15.97 11.26 7.50
C LEU A 231 -17.35 11.29 8.16
N ASP A 232 -17.50 12.07 9.22
CA ASP A 232 -18.74 12.16 10.00
C ASP A 232 -19.27 10.77 10.38
N LEU A 233 -18.42 9.99 11.09
CA LEU A 233 -18.80 8.68 11.58
C LEU A 233 -19.61 8.79 12.87
N PRO A 234 -20.48 7.81 13.17
CA PRO A 234 -21.33 7.87 14.37
C PRO A 234 -20.50 7.91 15.66
N LEU A 235 -21.02 8.54 16.71
CA LEU A 235 -20.30 8.76 17.98
C LEU A 235 -19.74 7.46 18.60
N TRP A 236 -20.46 6.35 18.48
CA TRP A 236 -19.97 5.06 18.98
C TRP A 236 -18.67 4.58 18.28
N ALA A 237 -18.37 5.04 17.04
CA ALA A 237 -17.14 4.71 16.34
C ALA A 237 -15.89 5.18 17.10
N TYR A 238 -16.00 6.23 17.91
CA TYR A 238 -14.90 6.75 18.72
C TYR A 238 -14.39 5.74 19.76
N PHE A 239 -15.22 4.83 20.26
CA PHE A 239 -14.78 3.75 21.15
C PHE A 239 -13.74 2.84 20.47
N TYR A 240 -13.89 2.57 19.18
CA TYR A 240 -12.96 1.74 18.41
C TYR A 240 -11.58 2.36 18.25
N THR A 241 -11.46 3.69 18.38
CA THR A 241 -10.17 4.38 18.30
C THR A 241 -9.21 3.98 19.43
N MET A 242 -9.72 3.41 20.51
CA MET A 242 -8.89 2.89 21.61
C MET A 242 -8.34 1.47 21.35
N LEU A 243 -8.93 0.72 20.40
CA LEU A 243 -8.50 -0.65 20.12
C LEU A 243 -7.02 -0.80 19.75
N PRO A 244 -6.39 0.08 18.94
CA PRO A 244 -4.97 -0.01 18.68
C PRO A 244 -4.12 0.06 19.96
N ILE A 245 -4.51 0.91 20.91
CA ILE A 245 -3.81 1.06 22.20
C ILE A 245 -4.02 -0.19 23.07
N ILE A 246 -5.25 -0.69 23.16
CA ILE A 246 -5.57 -1.93 23.90
C ILE A 246 -4.78 -3.11 23.33
N LYS A 247 -4.70 -3.24 22.01
CA LYS A 247 -3.93 -4.30 21.34
C LYS A 247 -2.43 -4.27 21.62
N TYR A 248 -1.88 -3.17 22.11
CA TYR A 248 -0.48 -3.10 22.53
C TYR A 248 -0.18 -3.98 23.75
N PHE A 249 -1.16 -4.15 24.64
CA PHE A 249 -1.04 -4.94 25.85
C PHE A 249 -1.29 -6.44 25.64
N ILE A 250 -1.64 -6.86 24.41
CA ILE A 250 -1.82 -8.29 24.08
C ILE A 250 -0.43 -8.89 23.83
N PRO A 251 -0.07 -10.03 24.50
CA PRO A 251 1.18 -10.73 24.24
C PRO A 251 1.36 -11.10 22.76
N ASP A 252 2.58 -10.98 22.24
CA ASP A 252 2.88 -11.19 20.82
C ASP A 252 2.47 -12.57 20.31
N SER A 253 2.62 -13.62 21.13
CA SER A 253 2.20 -14.98 20.78
C SER A 253 0.69 -15.10 20.55
N LEU A 254 -0.11 -14.52 21.44
CA LEU A 254 -1.57 -14.50 21.30
C LEU A 254 -2.00 -13.62 20.12
N TYR A 255 -1.32 -12.49 19.95
CA TYR A 255 -1.60 -11.58 18.83
C TYR A 255 -1.33 -12.27 17.48
N SER A 256 -0.19 -12.94 17.32
CA SER A 256 0.18 -13.67 16.10
C SER A 256 -0.80 -14.78 15.78
N TYR A 257 -1.21 -15.54 16.80
CA TYR A 257 -2.25 -16.57 16.66
C TYR A 257 -3.58 -15.98 16.15
N LEU A 258 -4.07 -14.90 16.79
CA LEU A 258 -5.31 -14.23 16.38
C LEU A 258 -5.22 -13.61 14.99
N HIS A 259 -4.05 -13.08 14.62
CA HIS A 259 -3.81 -12.50 13.30
C HIS A 259 -3.91 -13.56 12.21
N ARG A 260 -3.19 -14.67 12.35
CA ARG A 260 -3.26 -15.81 11.40
C ARG A 260 -4.65 -16.40 11.29
N LYS A 261 -5.36 -16.57 12.43
CA LYS A 261 -6.75 -17.03 12.41
C LYS A 261 -7.68 -16.09 11.63
N LYS A 262 -7.45 -14.76 11.72
CA LYS A 262 -8.25 -13.77 10.98
C LYS A 262 -7.99 -13.80 9.48
N ILE A 263 -6.74 -14.08 9.05
CA ILE A 263 -6.39 -14.18 7.62
C ILE A 263 -7.01 -15.44 7.00
N ASN A 264 -7.15 -16.52 7.76
CA ASN A 264 -7.70 -17.80 7.29
C ASN A 264 -9.25 -17.93 7.41
N GLN A 265 -9.94 -16.89 7.89
CA GLN A 265 -11.40 -16.76 7.92
C GLN A 265 -11.92 -15.85 6.80
#